data_a0af72df00b4381c00014dbadc2ab6bb
#
_entry.id   a0af72df00b4381c00014dbadc2ab6bb
#
_cell.length_a   1.000
_cell.length_b   1.000
_cell.length_c   1.000
_cell.angle_alpha   90.00
_cell.angle_beta   90.00
_cell.angle_gamma   90.00
#
_symmetry.space_group_name_H-M   'P 1'
#
loop_
_entity.id
_entity.type
_entity.pdbx_description
1 polymer ?
#
loop_
_entity_poly.entity_id
_entity_poly.type
_entity_poly.pdbx_seq_one_letter_code
_entity_poly.pdbx_strand_id
1 'polypeptide(L)' 'MKYEITEKCFTNEDNVTYFGYGILVRDGILKLEIEDVSTDRLEVEAYITTLSGRQVPFCKTVDTVQELIKGAYA' A
#
# COMPACT_ATOMS: atom_id res chain seq x y z
N MET A 1 5.52 9.48 -11.51
CA MET A 1 5.26 8.86 -10.22
C MET A 1 5.63 7.39 -10.26
N LYS A 2 6.36 6.90 -9.26
CA LYS A 2 6.79 5.50 -9.18
C LYS A 2 6.19 4.84 -7.95
N TYR A 3 5.87 3.55 -8.07
CA TYR A 3 5.35 2.73 -6.99
C TYR A 3 6.29 1.57 -6.72
N GLU A 4 6.57 1.31 -5.44
CA GLU A 4 7.39 0.17 -5.02
C GLU A 4 6.67 -0.57 -3.90
N ILE A 5 6.83 -1.89 -3.85
CA ILE A 5 6.30 -2.69 -2.75
C ILE A 5 7.35 -2.72 -1.65
N THR A 6 6.92 -2.44 -0.42
CA THR A 6 7.76 -2.58 0.77
C THR A 6 7.34 -3.81 1.56
N GLU A 7 8.30 -4.44 2.21
CA GLU A 7 8.08 -5.59 3.09
C GLU A 7 8.67 -5.27 4.44
N LYS A 8 7.86 -5.40 5.50
CA LYS A 8 8.29 -5.18 6.87
C LYS A 8 7.72 -6.23 7.81
N CYS A 9 8.42 -6.45 8.91
CA CYS A 9 8.00 -7.35 9.97
C CYS A 9 7.23 -6.55 11.02
N PHE A 10 6.05 -7.03 11.38
CA PHE A 10 5.19 -6.42 12.40
C PHE A 10 4.86 -7.42 13.48
N THR A 11 4.58 -6.92 14.69
CA THR A 11 4.13 -7.73 15.81
C THR A 11 2.75 -7.24 16.25
N ASN A 12 1.77 -8.15 16.30
CA ASN A 12 0.41 -7.81 16.73
C ASN A 12 0.28 -7.82 18.26
N GLU A 13 -0.94 -7.60 18.75
CA GLU A 13 -1.25 -7.56 20.19
C GLU A 13 -0.98 -8.89 20.90
N ASP A 14 -1.05 -9.99 20.18
CA ASP A 14 -0.79 -11.34 20.71
C ASP A 14 0.68 -11.75 20.65
N ASN A 15 1.58 -10.80 20.36
CA ASN A 15 3.01 -11.01 20.17
C ASN A 15 3.33 -11.97 19.01
N VAL A 16 2.42 -12.11 18.06
CA VAL A 16 2.65 -12.88 16.83
C VAL A 16 3.30 -11.96 15.80
N THR A 17 4.45 -12.38 15.29
CA THR A 17 5.18 -11.67 14.26
C THR A 17 4.69 -12.10 12.89
N TYR A 18 4.44 -11.14 12.00
CA TYR A 18 4.03 -11.39 10.62
C TYR A 18 4.71 -10.42 9.66
N PHE A 19 4.76 -10.79 8.38
CA PHE A 19 5.26 -9.90 7.34
C PHE A 19 4.09 -9.17 6.70
N GLY A 20 4.18 -7.85 6.65
CA GLY A 20 3.21 -7.01 5.96
C GLY A 20 3.86 -6.33 4.76
N TYR A 21 3.08 -6.14 3.71
CA TYR A 21 3.52 -5.46 2.50
C TYR A 21 2.85 -4.09 2.43
N GLY A 22 3.61 -3.12 2.00
CA GLY A 22 3.13 -1.75 1.84
C GLY A 22 3.48 -1.19 0.48
N ILE A 23 3.18 0.09 0.29
CA ILE A 23 3.42 0.80 -0.97
C ILE A 23 4.27 2.02 -0.69
N LEU A 24 5.39 2.14 -1.40
CA LEU A 24 6.20 3.34 -1.42
C LEU A 24 5.91 4.10 -2.70
N VAL A 25 5.45 5.34 -2.58
CA VAL A 25 5.12 6.20 -3.71
C VAL A 25 6.15 7.32 -3.80
N ARG A 26 6.72 7.51 -4.97
CA ARG A 26 7.69 8.59 -5.24
C ARG A 26 7.19 9.43 -6.41
N ASP A 27 7.20 10.75 -6.23
CA ASP A 27 6.84 11.71 -7.26
C ASP A 27 7.84 12.88 -7.20
N GLY A 28 8.88 12.81 -8.02
CA GLY A 28 9.97 13.76 -7.97
C GLY A 28 10.68 13.69 -6.61
N ILE A 29 10.68 14.80 -5.87
CA ILE A 29 11.24 14.86 -4.51
C ILE A 29 10.25 14.41 -3.44
N LEU A 30 8.98 14.26 -3.79
CA LEU A 30 7.95 13.82 -2.86
C LEU A 30 8.02 12.31 -2.66
N LYS A 31 7.84 11.89 -1.41
CA LYS A 31 7.90 10.49 -1.02
C LYS A 31 6.84 10.20 0.03
N LEU A 32 6.12 9.10 -0.16
CA LEU A 32 5.08 8.65 0.76
C LEU A 32 5.18 7.14 0.91
N GLU A 33 5.19 6.65 2.15
CA GLU A 33 5.13 5.22 2.43
C GLU A 33 3.83 4.89 3.15
N ILE A 34 3.08 3.92 2.61
CA ILE A 34 1.87 3.38 3.22
C ILE A 34 2.23 1.99 3.73
N GLU A 35 2.36 1.83 5.05
CA GLU A 35 2.77 0.58 5.66
C GLU A 35 1.58 -0.34 5.93
N ASP A 36 1.85 -1.65 5.98
CA ASP A 36 0.90 -2.67 6.39
C ASP A 36 -0.43 -2.62 5.61
N VAL A 37 -0.31 -2.53 4.29
CA VAL A 37 -1.48 -2.52 3.40
C VAL A 37 -2.14 -3.89 3.36
N SER A 38 -1.33 -4.96 3.25
CA SER A 38 -1.82 -6.34 3.20
C SER A 38 -0.72 -7.30 3.59
N THR A 39 -1.09 -8.51 4.01
CA THR A 39 -0.17 -9.62 4.21
C THR A 39 0.02 -10.43 2.93
N ASP A 40 -0.72 -10.11 1.86
CA ASP A 40 -0.63 -10.76 0.56
C ASP A 40 0.01 -9.80 -0.45
N ARG A 41 1.21 -10.16 -0.92
CA ARG A 41 1.95 -9.35 -1.90
C ARG A 41 1.17 -9.15 -3.20
N LEU A 42 0.48 -10.19 -3.67
CA LEU A 42 -0.28 -10.10 -4.91
C LEU A 42 -1.42 -9.09 -4.81
N GLU A 43 -2.03 -8.97 -3.64
CA GLU A 43 -3.07 -7.97 -3.38
C GLU A 43 -2.48 -6.56 -3.47
N VAL A 44 -1.29 -6.34 -2.91
CA VAL A 44 -0.61 -5.04 -2.99
C VAL A 44 -0.22 -4.71 -4.43
N GLU A 45 0.24 -5.69 -5.20
CA GLU A 45 0.53 -5.51 -6.63
C GLU A 45 -0.72 -5.09 -7.41
N ALA A 46 -1.88 -5.69 -7.09
CA ALA A 46 -3.15 -5.32 -7.71
C ALA A 46 -3.53 -3.87 -7.38
N TYR A 47 -3.31 -3.43 -6.14
CA TYR A 47 -3.56 -2.05 -5.73
C TYR A 47 -2.67 -1.07 -6.49
N ILE A 48 -1.39 -1.40 -6.66
CA ILE A 48 -0.44 -0.56 -7.42
C ILE A 48 -0.89 -0.45 -8.88
N THR A 49 -1.33 -1.55 -9.50
CA THR A 49 -1.84 -1.55 -10.86
C THR A 49 -3.06 -0.63 -10.98
N THR A 50 -3.97 -0.67 -10.01
CA THR A 50 -5.15 0.17 -9.97
C THR A 50 -4.77 1.66 -9.83
N LEU A 51 -3.85 1.98 -8.92
CA LEU A 51 -3.38 3.35 -8.72
C LEU A 51 -2.75 3.92 -9.99
N SER A 52 -1.91 3.13 -10.64
CA SER A 52 -1.24 3.52 -11.88
C SER A 52 -2.25 3.72 -13.02
N GLY A 53 -3.23 2.81 -13.15
CA GLY A 53 -4.24 2.88 -14.18
C GLY A 53 -5.20 4.06 -14.03
N ARG A 54 -5.52 4.45 -12.79
CA ARG A 54 -6.39 5.59 -12.49
C ARG A 54 -5.67 6.94 -12.53
N GLN A 55 -4.34 6.94 -12.63
CA GLN A 55 -3.52 8.15 -12.58
C GLN A 55 -3.83 9.01 -11.33
N VAL A 56 -3.88 8.36 -10.17
CA VAL A 56 -4.22 8.99 -8.90
C VAL A 56 -3.16 10.03 -8.54
N PRO A 57 -3.55 11.28 -8.20
CA PRO A 57 -2.60 12.29 -7.74
C PRO A 57 -1.91 11.86 -6.45
N PHE A 58 -0.67 12.30 -6.25
CA PHE A 58 0.12 11.96 -5.06
C PHE A 58 -0.65 12.24 -3.75
N CYS A 59 -1.29 13.40 -3.65
CA CYS A 59 -2.03 13.78 -2.44
C CYS A 59 -3.29 12.95 -2.18
N LYS A 60 -3.76 12.18 -3.17
CA LYS A 60 -4.96 11.33 -3.05
C LYS A 60 -4.61 9.85 -2.89
N THR A 61 -3.32 9.50 -2.90
CA THR A 61 -2.89 8.10 -2.90
C THR A 61 -3.33 7.37 -1.63
N VAL A 62 -3.14 7.95 -0.45
CA VAL A 62 -3.52 7.32 0.82
C VAL A 62 -5.03 7.04 0.87
N ASP A 63 -5.84 8.03 0.52
CA ASP A 63 -7.30 7.89 0.53
C ASP A 63 -7.75 6.81 -0.44
N THR A 64 -7.16 6.77 -1.63
CA THR A 64 -7.49 5.76 -2.65
C THR A 64 -7.13 4.36 -2.17
N VAL A 65 -5.96 4.18 -1.57
CA VAL A 65 -5.54 2.87 -1.03
C VAL A 65 -6.50 2.43 0.07
N GLN A 66 -6.91 3.33 0.96
CA GLN A 66 -7.87 3.01 2.01
C GLN A 66 -9.23 2.57 1.43
N GLU A 67 -9.70 3.21 0.38
CA GLU A 67 -10.91 2.81 -0.32
C GLU A 67 -10.80 1.42 -0.94
N LEU A 68 -9.64 1.11 -1.56
CA LEU A 68 -9.39 -0.20 -2.14
C LEU A 68 -9.38 -1.29 -1.07
N ILE A 69 -8.77 -1.03 0.08
CA ILE A 69 -8.74 -1.97 1.20
C ILE A 69 -10.16 -2.22 1.71
N LYS A 70 -10.95 -1.17 1.90
CA LYS A 70 -12.35 -1.31 2.33
C LYS A 70 -13.17 -2.12 1.34
N GLY A 71 -12.97 -1.91 0.05
CA GLY A 71 -13.65 -2.66 -0.99
C GLY A 71 -13.29 -4.14 -0.98
N ALA A 72 -12.05 -4.49 -0.62
CA ALA A 72 -11.59 -5.88 -0.56
C ALA A 72 -12.18 -6.64 0.64
N TYR A 73 -12.51 -5.94 1.74
CA TYR A 73 -13.00 -6.54 2.98
C TYR A 73 -14.47 -6.22 3.28
N ALA A 74 -15.13 -5.55 2.37
CA ALA A 74 -16.54 -5.18 2.53
C ALA A 74 -17.48 -6.33 2.20
#